data_5a4deeeff025e45077d5105203b60547
#
_entry.id   5a4deeeff025e45077d5105203b60547
#
_cell.length_a   1.000
_cell.length_b   1.000
_cell.length_c   1.000
_cell.angle_alpha   90.00
_cell.angle_beta   90.00
_cell.angle_gamma   90.00
#
_symmetry.space_group_name_H-M   'P 1'
#
loop_
_entity.id
_entity.type
_entity.pdbx_description
1 polymer ?
#
loop_
_entity_poly.entity_id
_entity_poly.type
_entity_poly.pdbx_seq_one_letter_code
_entity_poly.pdbx_strand_id
1 'polypeptide(L)'
;MPFNQVPVLEVDGKQLAQSFAIVRYLARQFGYAGKSAWEEAIVDMIGDQFKDYLVEVSPVLRVVLGFDEGDADTLLKEKFFPARDKFMTYMTKILKSNKSGYLVGDSLTWPDLYLAEGAELAKKIPTLYDGFPELKAHSEKIRSIPELKKSKLPKRQESNDFNTAQLWKAMGSMSYFFFL
;
A
#
# COMPACT_ATOMS: atom_id res chain seq x y z
N MET A 1 13.29 6.73 19.64
CA MET A 1 12.23 6.16 18.78
C MET A 1 11.04 5.77 19.66
N PRO A 2 9.79 6.17 19.36
CA PRO A 2 8.64 6.02 20.29
C PRO A 2 8.34 4.58 20.73
N PHE A 3 8.55 3.58 19.84
CA PHE A 3 8.22 2.17 20.14
C PHE A 3 9.40 1.22 19.86
N ASN A 4 10.61 1.72 19.73
CA ASN A 4 11.80 0.96 19.31
C ASN A 4 11.60 0.18 17.99
N GLN A 5 10.72 0.68 17.13
CA GLN A 5 10.35 0.09 15.84
C GLN A 5 10.53 1.11 14.73
N VAL A 6 10.76 0.63 13.53
CA VAL A 6 10.75 1.42 12.29
C VAL A 6 9.50 1.06 11.46
N PRO A 7 9.02 1.96 10.60
CA PRO A 7 9.56 3.29 10.29
C PRO A 7 9.21 4.35 11.35
N VAL A 8 10.02 5.40 11.41
CA VAL A 8 9.74 6.63 12.17
C VAL A 8 9.92 7.82 11.22
N LEU A 9 8.90 8.66 11.14
CA LEU A 9 8.95 9.95 10.46
C LEU A 9 9.38 11.02 11.47
N GLU A 10 10.33 11.86 11.10
CA GLU A 10 10.69 13.05 11.86
C GLU A 10 10.34 14.31 11.07
N VAL A 11 9.60 15.21 11.69
CA VAL A 11 9.18 16.49 11.14
C VAL A 11 9.35 17.55 12.22
N ASP A 12 10.15 18.57 11.97
CA ASP A 12 10.42 19.69 12.90
C ASP A 12 10.77 19.20 14.33
N GLY A 13 11.64 18.20 14.42
CA GLY A 13 12.08 17.61 15.68
C GLY A 13 11.05 16.73 16.40
N LYS A 14 9.85 16.53 15.82
CA LYS A 14 8.80 15.65 16.35
C LYS A 14 8.85 14.28 15.66
N GLN A 15 8.67 13.22 16.42
CA GLN A 15 8.70 11.85 15.91
C GLN A 15 7.30 11.25 15.84
N LEU A 16 6.96 10.70 14.67
CA LEU A 16 5.74 9.93 14.42
C LEU A 16 6.13 8.51 14.01
N ALA A 17 5.68 7.53 14.77
CA ALA A 17 5.84 6.10 14.46
C ALA A 17 4.51 5.50 13.95
N GLN A 18 4.55 4.23 13.56
CA GLN A 18 3.47 3.45 12.93
C GLN A 18 3.23 3.83 11.46
N SER A 19 3.52 2.90 10.55
CA SER A 19 3.48 3.13 9.10
C SER A 19 2.13 3.70 8.63
N PHE A 20 1.00 3.19 9.12
CA PHE A 20 -0.33 3.71 8.75
C PHE A 20 -0.63 5.09 9.35
N ALA A 21 -0.11 5.41 10.52
CA ALA A 21 -0.22 6.77 11.06
C ALA A 21 0.60 7.76 10.24
N ILE A 22 1.81 7.38 9.85
CA ILE A 22 2.69 8.18 9.00
C ILE A 22 2.04 8.44 7.64
N VAL A 23 1.51 7.40 6.99
CA VAL A 23 0.84 7.52 5.69
C VAL A 23 -0.36 8.45 5.78
N ARG A 24 -1.23 8.30 6.78
CA ARG A 24 -2.40 9.17 6.97
C ARG A 24 -1.99 10.63 7.18
N TYR A 25 -0.96 10.86 7.99
CA TYR A 25 -0.42 12.20 8.19
C TYR A 25 0.05 12.82 6.86
N LEU A 26 0.90 12.11 6.12
CA LEU A 26 1.42 12.57 4.83
C LEU A 26 0.30 12.74 3.79
N ALA A 27 -0.64 11.80 3.74
CA ALA A 27 -1.76 11.88 2.80
C ALA A 27 -2.62 13.13 3.03
N ARG A 28 -2.88 13.52 4.29
CA ARG A 28 -3.58 14.76 4.61
C ARG A 28 -2.78 16.00 4.21
N GLN A 29 -1.47 16.00 4.45
CA GLN A 29 -0.61 17.12 4.09
C GLN A 29 -0.53 17.36 2.58
N PHE A 30 -0.60 16.30 1.79
CA PHE A 30 -0.37 16.35 0.34
C PHE A 30 -1.60 16.08 -0.53
N GLY A 31 -2.80 16.05 0.07
CA GLY A 31 -4.06 15.96 -0.67
C GLY A 31 -4.42 14.56 -1.17
N TYR A 32 -3.88 13.50 -0.55
CA TYR A 32 -4.17 12.09 -0.90
C TYR A 32 -5.09 11.39 0.09
N ALA A 33 -5.72 12.11 1.01
CA ALA A 33 -6.60 11.55 2.04
C ALA A 33 -8.09 11.55 1.65
N GLY A 34 -8.45 12.16 0.51
CA GLY A 34 -9.84 12.44 0.12
C GLY A 34 -10.14 13.93 0.20
N LYS A 35 -11.28 14.36 -0.36
CA LYS A 35 -11.67 15.78 -0.50
C LYS A 35 -12.71 16.24 0.53
N SER A 36 -13.25 15.32 1.32
CA SER A 36 -14.22 15.59 2.38
C SER A 36 -13.98 14.69 3.57
N ALA A 37 -14.51 15.06 4.74
CA ALA A 37 -14.40 14.23 5.95
C ALA A 37 -14.98 12.81 5.74
N TRP A 38 -16.02 12.68 4.90
CA TRP A 38 -16.58 11.37 4.57
C TRP A 38 -15.65 10.56 3.67
N GLU A 39 -15.06 11.18 2.63
CA GLU A 39 -14.07 10.51 1.80
C GLU A 39 -12.84 10.11 2.60
N GLU A 40 -12.35 10.96 3.51
CA GLU A 40 -11.25 10.63 4.42
C GLU A 40 -11.58 9.39 5.27
N ALA A 41 -12.81 9.32 5.80
CA ALA A 41 -13.25 8.15 6.57
C ALA A 41 -13.28 6.87 5.71
N ILE A 42 -13.73 6.95 4.47
CA ILE A 42 -13.71 5.81 3.54
C ILE A 42 -12.28 5.41 3.18
N VAL A 43 -11.41 6.37 2.93
CA VAL A 43 -9.97 6.15 2.69
C VAL A 43 -9.32 5.44 3.88
N ASP A 44 -9.60 5.88 5.09
CA ASP A 44 -9.08 5.28 6.33
C ASP A 44 -9.64 3.87 6.56
N MET A 45 -10.94 3.65 6.27
CA MET A 45 -11.58 2.32 6.33
C MET A 45 -10.89 1.33 5.37
N ILE A 46 -10.62 1.73 4.12
CA ILE A 46 -9.91 0.89 3.16
C ILE A 46 -8.49 0.61 3.65
N GLY A 47 -7.82 1.61 4.21
CA GLY A 47 -6.50 1.47 4.77
C GLY A 47 -6.43 0.48 5.94
N ASP A 48 -7.41 0.53 6.83
CA ASP A 48 -7.47 -0.43 7.94
C ASP A 48 -7.74 -1.86 7.44
N GLN A 49 -8.58 -2.02 6.40
CA GLN A 49 -8.75 -3.33 5.74
C GLN A 49 -7.46 -3.83 5.08
N PHE A 50 -6.63 -2.93 4.53
CA PHE A 50 -5.28 -3.27 4.06
C PHE A 50 -4.39 -3.76 5.20
N LYS A 51 -4.40 -3.07 6.34
CA LYS A 51 -3.64 -3.44 7.52
C LYS A 51 -4.01 -4.84 8.01
N ASP A 52 -5.31 -5.13 8.10
CA ASP A 52 -5.80 -6.44 8.52
C ASP A 52 -5.32 -7.55 7.56
N TYR A 53 -5.43 -7.30 6.25
CA TYR A 53 -4.92 -8.22 5.22
C TYR A 53 -3.41 -8.44 5.36
N LEU A 54 -2.61 -7.38 5.54
CA LEU A 54 -1.16 -7.50 5.69
C LEU A 54 -0.79 -8.31 6.94
N VAL A 55 -1.48 -8.12 8.05
CA VAL A 55 -1.27 -8.92 9.28
C VAL A 55 -1.57 -10.40 9.01
N GLU A 56 -2.65 -10.70 8.29
CA GLU A 56 -3.05 -12.07 7.95
C GLU A 56 -2.03 -12.78 7.04
N VAL A 57 -1.46 -12.08 6.03
CA VAL A 57 -0.55 -12.68 5.05
C VAL A 57 0.93 -12.53 5.39
N SER A 58 1.30 -11.67 6.31
CA SER A 58 2.71 -11.38 6.65
C SER A 58 3.52 -12.63 6.99
N PRO A 59 3.05 -13.60 7.81
CA PRO A 59 3.82 -14.81 8.10
C PRO A 59 4.13 -15.63 6.85
N VAL A 60 3.20 -15.67 5.89
CA VAL A 60 3.42 -16.38 4.61
C VAL A 60 4.42 -15.65 3.75
N LEU A 61 4.25 -14.33 3.64
CA LEU A 61 5.13 -13.51 2.80
C LEU A 61 6.57 -13.48 3.33
N ARG A 62 6.78 -13.58 4.64
CA ARG A 62 8.14 -13.72 5.21
C ARG A 62 8.85 -14.98 4.71
N VAL A 63 8.15 -16.10 4.60
CA VAL A 63 8.69 -17.34 4.03
C VAL A 63 8.92 -17.20 2.51
N VAL A 64 7.94 -16.68 1.76
CA VAL A 64 8.05 -16.47 0.30
C VAL A 64 9.19 -15.51 -0.07
N LEU A 65 9.44 -14.51 0.77
CA LEU A 65 10.53 -13.53 0.58
C LEU A 65 11.87 -14.00 1.13
N GLY A 66 11.92 -15.15 1.80
CA GLY A 66 13.16 -15.75 2.33
C GLY A 66 13.64 -15.17 3.66
N PHE A 67 12.76 -14.51 4.42
CA PHE A 67 13.08 -14.03 5.78
C PHE A 67 12.91 -15.12 6.83
N ASP A 68 11.99 -16.05 6.62
CA ASP A 68 11.71 -17.17 7.52
C ASP A 68 11.79 -18.49 6.75
N GLU A 69 12.11 -19.58 7.45
CA GLU A 69 12.05 -20.95 6.91
C GLU A 69 10.61 -21.46 6.84
N GLY A 70 10.29 -22.29 5.86
CA GLY A 70 8.98 -22.90 5.73
C GLY A 70 8.67 -23.42 4.33
N ASP A 71 7.58 -24.15 4.20
CA ASP A 71 7.04 -24.62 2.92
C ASP A 71 6.19 -23.52 2.29
N ALA A 72 6.82 -22.74 1.39
CA ALA A 72 6.17 -21.61 0.72
C ALA A 72 4.95 -22.04 -0.11
N ASP A 73 5.01 -23.20 -0.80
CA ASP A 73 3.93 -23.64 -1.69
C ASP A 73 2.68 -24.01 -0.89
N THR A 74 2.85 -24.75 0.21
CA THR A 74 1.75 -25.09 1.11
C THR A 74 1.16 -23.83 1.75
N LEU A 75 2.00 -22.93 2.26
CA LEU A 75 1.53 -21.69 2.88
C LEU A 75 0.81 -20.76 1.90
N LEU A 76 1.29 -20.66 0.66
CA LEU A 76 0.60 -19.90 -0.38
C LEU A 76 -0.79 -20.47 -0.63
N LYS A 77 -0.91 -21.79 -0.79
CA LYS A 77 -2.18 -22.45 -1.10
C LYS A 77 -3.18 -22.37 0.04
N GLU A 78 -2.74 -22.64 1.26
CA GLU A 78 -3.66 -22.84 2.38
C GLU A 78 -4.01 -21.56 3.12
N LYS A 79 -3.13 -20.54 3.08
CA LYS A 79 -3.30 -19.30 3.84
C LYS A 79 -3.33 -18.04 2.96
N PHE A 80 -2.34 -17.89 2.08
CA PHE A 80 -2.23 -16.66 1.29
C PHE A 80 -3.38 -16.48 0.30
N PHE A 81 -3.63 -17.46 -0.56
CA PHE A 81 -4.66 -17.32 -1.59
C PHE A 81 -6.08 -17.12 -1.02
N PRO A 82 -6.52 -17.83 0.03
CA PRO A 82 -7.81 -17.54 0.65
C PRO A 82 -7.91 -16.10 1.21
N ALA A 83 -6.88 -15.61 1.89
CA ALA A 83 -6.84 -14.26 2.41
C ALA A 83 -6.80 -13.21 1.28
N ARG A 84 -5.97 -13.46 0.24
CA ARG A 84 -5.92 -12.65 -0.98
C ARG A 84 -7.27 -12.55 -1.65
N ASP A 85 -7.94 -13.67 -1.88
CA ASP A 85 -9.23 -13.72 -2.58
C ASP A 85 -10.30 -12.93 -1.83
N LYS A 86 -10.37 -13.08 -0.51
CA LYS A 86 -11.23 -12.30 0.36
C LYS A 86 -10.95 -10.79 0.20
N PHE A 87 -9.70 -10.39 0.36
CA PHE A 87 -9.30 -8.98 0.27
C PHE A 87 -9.55 -8.40 -1.13
N MET A 88 -9.11 -9.08 -2.18
CA MET A 88 -9.25 -8.61 -3.56
C MET A 88 -10.72 -8.55 -4.00
N THR A 89 -11.58 -9.43 -3.50
CA THR A 89 -13.04 -9.34 -3.72
C THR A 89 -13.60 -8.04 -3.15
N TYR A 90 -13.21 -7.64 -1.94
CA TYR A 90 -13.64 -6.37 -1.34
C TYR A 90 -13.16 -5.18 -2.16
N MET A 91 -11.87 -5.16 -2.53
CA MET A 91 -11.29 -4.07 -3.32
C MET A 91 -11.92 -3.97 -4.72
N THR A 92 -12.20 -5.10 -5.36
CA THR A 92 -12.90 -5.13 -6.65
C THR A 92 -14.31 -4.55 -6.53
N LYS A 93 -15.06 -4.90 -5.49
CA LYS A 93 -16.39 -4.34 -5.24
C LYS A 93 -16.34 -2.82 -5.05
N ILE A 94 -15.39 -2.32 -4.27
CA ILE A 94 -15.19 -0.89 -4.04
C ILE A 94 -14.84 -0.20 -5.36
N LEU A 95 -13.86 -0.71 -6.10
CA LEU A 95 -13.42 -0.13 -7.37
C LEU A 95 -14.55 -0.08 -8.40
N LYS A 96 -15.36 -1.14 -8.51
CA LYS A 96 -16.51 -1.18 -9.42
C LYS A 96 -17.67 -0.25 -9.02
N SER A 97 -17.81 0.07 -7.74
CA SER A 97 -18.81 1.01 -7.26
C SER A 97 -18.46 2.46 -7.56
N ASN A 98 -17.19 2.75 -7.87
CA ASN A 98 -16.71 4.08 -8.21
C ASN A 98 -16.32 4.17 -9.69
N LYS A 99 -17.06 4.98 -10.46
CA LYS A 99 -16.85 5.13 -11.91
C LYS A 99 -15.59 5.90 -12.30
N SER A 100 -14.90 6.54 -11.35
CA SER A 100 -13.69 7.34 -11.61
C SER A 100 -12.47 6.47 -11.96
N GLY A 101 -12.51 5.18 -11.56
CA GLY A 101 -11.37 4.27 -11.65
C GLY A 101 -10.32 4.50 -10.56
N TYR A 102 -10.69 5.19 -9.47
CA TYR A 102 -9.99 5.24 -8.18
C TYR A 102 -10.84 4.53 -7.12
N LEU A 103 -10.23 4.19 -5.97
CA LEU A 103 -10.96 3.53 -4.88
C LEU A 103 -11.95 4.49 -4.21
N VAL A 104 -11.61 5.77 -4.07
CA VAL A 104 -12.43 6.78 -3.42
C VAL A 104 -12.46 8.07 -4.25
N GLY A 105 -13.62 8.71 -4.36
CA GLY A 105 -13.77 10.00 -5.02
C GLY A 105 -13.37 9.97 -6.51
N ASP A 106 -12.84 11.08 -7.00
CA ASP A 106 -12.48 11.27 -8.40
C ASP A 106 -10.97 11.50 -8.63
N SER A 107 -10.16 11.29 -7.60
CA SER A 107 -8.72 11.54 -7.63
C SER A 107 -7.94 10.47 -6.86
N LEU A 108 -6.63 10.44 -7.10
CA LEU A 108 -5.71 9.52 -6.44
C LEU A 108 -5.75 9.69 -4.93
N THR A 109 -5.91 8.57 -4.21
CA THR A 109 -5.81 8.50 -2.75
C THR A 109 -4.72 7.51 -2.34
N TRP A 110 -4.26 7.57 -1.10
CA TRP A 110 -3.16 6.72 -0.66
C TRP A 110 -3.47 5.20 -0.69
N PRO A 111 -4.72 4.70 -0.50
CA PRO A 111 -5.02 3.29 -0.73
C PRO A 111 -4.83 2.82 -2.17
N ASP A 112 -5.07 3.69 -3.18
CA ASP A 112 -4.77 3.36 -4.57
C ASP A 112 -3.29 3.05 -4.77
N LEU A 113 -2.42 3.82 -4.11
CA LEU A 113 -0.99 3.60 -4.13
C LEU A 113 -0.62 2.26 -3.48
N TYR A 114 -1.16 1.95 -2.30
CA TYR A 114 -0.92 0.66 -1.63
C TYR A 114 -1.38 -0.53 -2.48
N LEU A 115 -2.57 -0.44 -3.08
CA LEU A 115 -3.08 -1.50 -3.96
C LEU A 115 -2.16 -1.72 -5.18
N ALA A 116 -1.62 -0.63 -5.74
CA ALA A 116 -0.73 -0.70 -6.90
C ALA A 116 0.65 -1.31 -6.56
N GLU A 117 1.10 -1.29 -5.30
CA GLU A 117 2.32 -1.98 -4.87
C GLU A 117 2.21 -3.51 -5.00
N GLY A 118 1.01 -4.07 -5.07
CA GLY A 118 0.80 -5.48 -5.39
C GLY A 118 1.51 -5.93 -6.67
N ALA A 119 1.78 -5.03 -7.62
CA ALA A 119 2.55 -5.35 -8.82
C ALA A 119 4.00 -5.77 -8.53
N GLU A 120 4.61 -5.28 -7.44
CA GLU A 120 5.94 -5.75 -7.01
C GLU A 120 5.85 -7.16 -6.42
N LEU A 121 4.81 -7.44 -5.64
CA LEU A 121 4.56 -8.78 -5.12
C LEU A 121 4.25 -9.79 -6.23
N ALA A 122 3.57 -9.36 -7.30
CA ALA A 122 3.28 -10.22 -8.47
C ALA A 122 4.54 -10.72 -9.19
N LYS A 123 5.69 -10.08 -9.01
CA LYS A 123 6.98 -10.60 -9.50
C LYS A 123 7.44 -11.85 -8.75
N LYS A 124 7.00 -12.03 -7.52
CA LYS A 124 7.29 -13.19 -6.66
C LYS A 124 6.15 -14.21 -6.68
N ILE A 125 4.91 -13.74 -6.81
CA ILE A 125 3.70 -14.56 -6.88
C ILE A 125 2.97 -14.20 -8.19
N PRO A 126 3.34 -14.80 -9.34
CA PRO A 126 2.79 -14.43 -10.65
C PRO A 126 1.27 -14.54 -10.76
N THR A 127 0.67 -15.43 -9.98
CA THR A 127 -0.77 -15.67 -9.89
C THR A 127 -1.51 -14.70 -8.97
N LEU A 128 -0.85 -13.66 -8.47
CA LEU A 128 -1.44 -12.70 -7.53
C LEU A 128 -2.77 -12.12 -8.01
N TYR A 129 -2.87 -11.80 -9.30
CA TYR A 129 -4.06 -11.16 -9.87
C TYR A 129 -5.01 -12.15 -10.59
N ASP A 130 -4.78 -13.46 -10.49
CA ASP A 130 -5.66 -14.45 -11.11
C ASP A 130 -7.08 -14.34 -10.51
N GLY A 131 -8.07 -14.17 -11.40
CA GLY A 131 -9.45 -13.91 -11.02
C GLY A 131 -9.80 -12.43 -10.75
N PHE A 132 -8.82 -11.51 -10.78
CA PHE A 132 -9.00 -10.08 -10.43
C PHE A 132 -8.43 -9.13 -11.51
N PRO A 133 -8.88 -9.22 -12.77
CA PRO A 133 -8.32 -8.42 -13.86
C PRO A 133 -8.52 -6.91 -13.67
N GLU A 134 -9.59 -6.49 -12.98
CA GLU A 134 -9.87 -5.09 -12.70
C GLU A 134 -8.81 -4.48 -11.75
N LEU A 135 -8.39 -5.23 -10.74
CA LEU A 135 -7.34 -4.78 -9.82
C LEU A 135 -5.97 -4.73 -10.48
N LYS A 136 -5.70 -5.67 -11.39
CA LYS A 136 -4.51 -5.62 -12.23
C LYS A 136 -4.49 -4.36 -13.09
N ALA A 137 -5.58 -4.09 -13.81
CA ALA A 137 -5.72 -2.90 -14.65
C ALA A 137 -5.62 -1.60 -13.82
N HIS A 138 -6.22 -1.55 -12.63
CA HIS A 138 -6.08 -0.44 -11.69
C HIS A 138 -4.61 -0.24 -11.29
N SER A 139 -3.92 -1.30 -10.89
CA SER A 139 -2.49 -1.24 -10.54
C SER A 139 -1.65 -0.69 -11.69
N GLU A 140 -1.88 -1.15 -12.92
CA GLU A 140 -1.19 -0.67 -14.11
C GLU A 140 -1.49 0.81 -14.39
N LYS A 141 -2.77 1.24 -14.26
CA LYS A 141 -3.19 2.64 -14.37
C LYS A 141 -2.42 3.52 -13.38
N ILE A 142 -2.44 3.18 -12.09
CA ILE A 142 -1.77 3.98 -11.06
C ILE A 142 -0.27 4.05 -11.32
N ARG A 143 0.38 2.92 -11.60
CA ARG A 143 1.82 2.86 -11.90
C ARG A 143 2.20 3.56 -13.20
N SER A 144 1.23 3.84 -14.09
CA SER A 144 1.46 4.60 -15.31
C SER A 144 1.57 6.11 -15.10
N ILE A 145 1.18 6.62 -13.94
CA ILE A 145 1.25 8.04 -13.59
C ILE A 145 2.72 8.52 -13.73
N PRO A 146 3.00 9.57 -14.52
CA PRO A 146 4.36 9.99 -14.84
C PRO A 146 5.22 10.31 -13.62
N GLU A 147 4.64 10.91 -12.60
CA GLU A 147 5.29 11.30 -11.36
C GLU A 147 5.78 10.07 -10.58
N LEU A 148 5.05 8.95 -10.66
CA LEU A 148 5.43 7.69 -10.02
C LEU A 148 6.55 6.96 -10.79
N LYS A 149 6.57 7.07 -12.13
CA LYS A 149 7.62 6.48 -12.98
C LYS A 149 8.99 7.14 -12.79
N LYS A 150 9.03 8.42 -12.49
CA LYS A 150 10.28 9.20 -12.31
C LYS A 150 10.96 8.95 -10.97
N SER A 151 10.38 8.16 -10.09
CA SER A 151 10.85 7.98 -8.73
C SER A 151 12.05 7.02 -8.62
N LYS A 152 13.17 7.35 -9.28
CA LYS A 152 14.48 6.84 -8.84
C LYS A 152 14.84 7.61 -7.56
N LEU A 153 15.18 6.88 -6.48
CA LEU A 153 15.54 7.47 -5.18
C LEU A 153 16.57 8.59 -5.35
N PRO A 154 16.27 9.86 -5.04
CA PRO A 154 17.33 10.81 -4.80
C PRO A 154 17.99 10.43 -3.48
N LYS A 155 19.32 10.51 -3.44
CA LYS A 155 20.06 10.58 -2.18
C LYS A 155 19.42 11.68 -1.34
N ARG A 156 19.31 11.46 -0.02
CA ARG A 156 18.81 12.37 1.01
C ARG A 156 18.87 13.84 0.55
N GLN A 157 17.75 14.42 0.16
CA GLN A 157 17.63 15.81 -0.18
C GLN A 157 16.80 16.49 0.90
N GLU A 158 17.41 17.47 1.53
CA GLU A 158 16.75 18.45 2.40
C GLU A 158 15.96 19.42 1.54
N SER A 159 14.81 19.02 1.02
CA SER A 159 13.89 19.93 0.34
C SER A 159 12.47 19.74 0.86
N ASN A 160 11.81 20.86 1.13
CA ASN A 160 10.43 20.94 1.57
C ASN A 160 9.40 20.55 0.49
N ASP A 161 9.85 20.15 -0.70
CA ASP A 161 9.00 19.78 -1.83
C ASP A 161 8.67 18.28 -1.82
N PHE A 162 7.88 17.88 -0.85
CA PHE A 162 7.34 16.51 -0.81
C PHE A 162 6.26 16.37 -1.90
N ASN A 163 6.39 15.39 -2.78
CA ASN A 163 5.48 15.16 -3.91
C ASN A 163 4.96 13.72 -3.94
N THR A 164 4.05 13.44 -4.88
CA THR A 164 3.42 12.11 -5.08
C THR A 164 4.45 10.99 -5.14
N ALA A 165 5.60 11.23 -5.79
CA ALA A 165 6.66 10.23 -5.91
C ALA A 165 7.34 9.92 -4.58
N GLN A 166 7.45 10.90 -3.69
CA GLN A 166 8.02 10.73 -2.36
C GLN A 166 7.03 10.02 -1.42
N LEU A 167 5.74 10.33 -1.51
CA LEU A 167 4.71 9.58 -0.81
C LEU A 167 4.69 8.11 -1.25
N TRP A 168 4.71 7.86 -2.56
CA TRP A 168 4.81 6.52 -3.14
C TRP A 168 6.01 5.74 -2.58
N LYS A 169 7.19 6.35 -2.56
CA LYS A 169 8.41 5.72 -2.01
C LYS A 169 8.34 5.46 -0.54
N ALA A 170 7.82 6.41 0.24
CA ALA A 170 7.63 6.23 1.67
C ALA A 170 6.70 5.02 1.92
N MET A 171 5.62 4.91 1.13
CA MET A 171 4.67 3.82 1.23
C MET A 171 5.26 2.47 0.79
N GLY A 172 5.98 2.42 -0.34
CA GLY A 172 6.66 1.21 -0.81
C GLY A 172 7.70 0.72 0.19
N SER A 173 8.51 1.62 0.75
CA SER A 173 9.43 1.28 1.83
C SER A 173 8.69 0.76 3.07
N MET A 174 7.56 1.38 3.44
CA MET A 174 6.76 0.95 4.59
C MET A 174 6.11 -0.41 4.38
N SER A 175 5.73 -0.76 3.14
CA SER A 175 5.22 -2.11 2.82
C SER A 175 6.26 -3.18 3.08
N TYR A 176 7.54 -2.93 2.77
CA TYR A 176 8.63 -3.85 3.12
C TYR A 176 8.86 -3.99 4.63
N PHE A 177 8.64 -2.92 5.41
CA PHE A 177 8.78 -2.97 6.87
C PHE A 177 7.68 -3.78 7.57
N PHE A 178 6.56 -4.08 6.90
CA PHE A 178 5.57 -5.03 7.44
C PHE A 178 6.10 -6.48 7.46
N PHE A 179 7.16 -6.77 6.72
CA PHE A 179 7.75 -8.10 6.61
C PHE A 179 9.06 -8.25 7.43
N LEU A 180 9.57 -7.18 8.02
CA LEU A 180 10.70 -7.17 8.95
C LEU A 180 10.23 -7.14 10.40
#